data_b389609e12e42015b9128ae262dd7a4a
#
_entry.id   b389609e12e42015b9128ae262dd7a4a
#
_cell.length_a   1.000
_cell.length_b   1.000
_cell.length_c   1.000
_cell.angle_alpha   90.00
_cell.angle_beta   90.00
_cell.angle_gamma   90.00
#
_symmetry.space_group_name_H-M   'P 1'
#
loop_
_entity.id
_entity.type
_entity.pdbx_description
1 polymer ?
#
loop_
_entity_poly.entity_id
_entity_poly.type
_entity_poly.pdbx_seq_one_letter_code
_entity_poly.pdbx_strand_id
1 'polypeptide(L)'
;MLLKYIVEDNKNLRSILKDELNISSRLFNKIKNKYVFVNGEHAIYYKDLNVDDVVEVDFGYDDENYNNIVSNPDIKFGIVYEDDWLLIVNKGANLPVHPSLNHYDISLSNGIRAYFDKIGLNKTVRLVNRIDKDTTGLVVIAKCEYIQECLIKQMNDNSFIKEYIAIARGLVDSSGVIDFPIARKDGSIIERCVDLVRGENAITNYVRLNYNPELDISLVKCRLLTGRTHQIRVHFAYIRHPLLGDSLYGLESGSSCNALCGGFGDNGLCGGAGDSDNGSDLREELSGAVSIGVIDSENVSDVHDVIYGEVSVGVDLNGVMPGALSVGVNKYDVEKSRADLINHQALQSDRVCFIHPISKKVIDICLKIDGIYKELFE
;
A
#
# COMPACT_ATOMS: atom_id res chain seq x y z
N MET A 1 -4.83 -11.88 24.70
CA MET A 1 -5.62 -11.21 23.61
C MET A 1 -7.09 -11.60 23.77
N LEU A 2 -7.80 -10.93 24.68
CA LEU A 2 -9.17 -11.26 25.04
C LEU A 2 -10.13 -10.24 24.43
N LEU A 3 -11.01 -10.70 23.53
CA LEU A 3 -12.13 -9.91 22.99
C LEU A 3 -13.34 -10.13 23.90
N LYS A 4 -13.96 -9.03 24.34
CA LYS A 4 -15.20 -9.06 25.14
C LYS A 4 -16.35 -8.42 24.38
N TYR A 5 -17.52 -9.04 24.46
CA TYR A 5 -18.78 -8.55 23.89
C TYR A 5 -19.90 -8.72 24.91
N ILE A 6 -20.66 -7.67 25.16
CA ILE A 6 -21.84 -7.71 26.02
C ILE A 6 -23.06 -7.94 25.13
N VAL A 7 -23.86 -8.92 25.49
CA VAL A 7 -25.05 -9.31 24.74
C VAL A 7 -26.14 -8.23 24.88
N GLU A 8 -26.55 -7.65 23.77
CA GLU A 8 -27.56 -6.57 23.75
C GLU A 8 -28.99 -7.13 23.57
N ASP A 9 -29.14 -8.24 22.88
CA ASP A 9 -30.41 -8.93 22.61
C ASP A 9 -30.29 -10.42 22.86
N ASN A 10 -31.38 -11.09 23.24
CA ASN A 10 -31.41 -12.54 23.40
C ASN A 10 -31.10 -13.25 22.08
N LYS A 11 -29.94 -13.86 21.99
CA LYS A 11 -29.43 -14.54 20.78
C LYS A 11 -28.66 -15.80 21.19
N ASN A 12 -28.52 -16.75 20.26
CA ASN A 12 -27.61 -17.84 20.53
C ASN A 12 -26.16 -17.42 20.29
N LEU A 13 -25.24 -18.03 21.01
CA LEU A 13 -23.80 -17.72 20.96
C LEU A 13 -23.23 -17.78 19.53
N ARG A 14 -23.72 -18.72 18.70
CA ARG A 14 -23.25 -18.85 17.32
C ARG A 14 -23.59 -17.61 16.49
N SER A 15 -24.80 -17.04 16.63
CA SER A 15 -25.20 -15.82 15.94
C SER A 15 -24.34 -14.64 16.37
N ILE A 16 -24.08 -14.51 17.68
CA ILE A 16 -23.18 -13.45 18.17
C ILE A 16 -21.80 -13.57 17.54
N LEU A 17 -21.19 -14.77 17.57
CA LEU A 17 -19.86 -14.97 16.99
C LEU A 17 -19.82 -14.70 15.47
N LYS A 18 -20.89 -15.08 14.75
CA LYS A 18 -20.95 -14.98 13.28
C LYS A 18 -21.41 -13.63 12.79
N ASP A 19 -22.48 -13.10 13.36
CA ASP A 19 -23.21 -11.98 12.81
C ASP A 19 -22.76 -10.66 13.46
N GLU A 20 -22.57 -10.64 14.80
CA GLU A 20 -22.13 -9.43 15.51
C GLU A 20 -20.59 -9.28 15.46
N LEU A 21 -19.84 -10.33 15.81
CA LEU A 21 -18.39 -10.31 15.80
C LEU A 21 -17.80 -10.58 14.42
N ASN A 22 -18.61 -10.95 13.44
CA ASN A 22 -18.19 -11.23 12.07
C ASN A 22 -17.04 -12.25 11.94
N ILE A 23 -17.00 -13.25 12.82
CA ILE A 23 -15.99 -14.31 12.82
C ILE A 23 -16.21 -15.22 11.62
N SER A 24 -15.23 -15.42 10.78
CA SER A 24 -15.30 -16.29 9.60
C SER A 24 -15.62 -17.74 9.98
N SER A 25 -16.18 -18.51 9.04
CA SER A 25 -16.49 -19.93 9.26
C SER A 25 -15.24 -20.76 9.60
N ARG A 26 -14.10 -20.39 9.02
CA ARG A 26 -12.81 -21.04 9.30
C ARG A 26 -12.37 -20.78 10.73
N LEU A 27 -12.35 -19.51 11.14
CA LEU A 27 -11.92 -19.11 12.48
C LEU A 27 -12.91 -19.62 13.55
N PHE A 28 -14.22 -19.54 13.28
CA PHE A 28 -15.25 -20.11 14.16
C PHE A 28 -15.00 -21.58 14.45
N ASN A 29 -14.72 -22.40 13.44
CA ASN A 29 -14.46 -23.83 13.63
C ASN A 29 -13.20 -24.10 14.47
N LYS A 30 -12.22 -23.20 14.42
CA LYS A 30 -10.99 -23.29 15.24
C LYS A 30 -11.25 -22.96 16.71
N ILE A 31 -12.07 -21.92 16.99
CA ILE A 31 -12.20 -21.37 18.36
C ILE A 31 -13.39 -21.93 19.15
N LYS A 32 -14.49 -22.31 18.50
CA LYS A 32 -15.81 -22.59 19.11
C LYS A 32 -15.83 -23.53 20.27
N ASN A 33 -14.87 -24.46 20.37
CA ASN A 33 -14.83 -25.48 21.40
C ASN A 33 -13.70 -25.30 22.43
N LYS A 34 -12.86 -24.27 22.29
CA LYS A 34 -11.67 -24.16 23.14
C LYS A 34 -11.47 -22.74 23.71
N TYR A 35 -11.85 -21.71 22.98
CA TYR A 35 -11.43 -20.36 23.27
C TYR A 35 -12.61 -19.39 23.42
N VAL A 36 -13.82 -19.90 23.64
CA VAL A 36 -15.02 -19.10 23.83
C VAL A 36 -15.60 -19.33 25.21
N PHE A 37 -15.86 -18.25 25.93
CA PHE A 37 -16.38 -18.27 27.28
C PHE A 37 -17.62 -17.38 27.36
N VAL A 38 -18.52 -17.67 28.29
CA VAL A 38 -19.68 -16.87 28.65
C VAL A 38 -19.70 -16.69 30.14
N ASN A 39 -19.67 -15.46 30.63
CA ASN A 39 -19.59 -15.12 32.04
C ASN A 39 -18.42 -15.82 32.77
N GLY A 40 -17.27 -15.95 32.07
CA GLY A 40 -16.07 -16.62 32.60
C GLY A 40 -16.08 -18.14 32.53
N GLU A 41 -17.18 -18.78 32.11
CA GLU A 41 -17.29 -20.24 31.97
C GLU A 41 -17.15 -20.66 30.51
N HIS A 42 -16.52 -21.80 30.27
CA HIS A 42 -16.38 -22.37 28.93
C HIS A 42 -17.76 -22.63 28.29
N ALA A 43 -17.98 -22.09 27.07
CA ALA A 43 -19.30 -22.11 26.47
C ALA A 43 -19.41 -23.04 25.27
N ILE A 44 -20.56 -23.72 25.17
CA ILE A 44 -20.94 -24.47 23.98
C ILE A 44 -21.58 -23.52 22.96
N TYR A 45 -21.14 -23.56 21.70
CA TYR A 45 -21.46 -22.58 20.66
C TYR A 45 -22.97 -22.49 20.29
N TYR A 46 -23.81 -23.39 20.70
CA TYR A 46 -25.28 -23.34 20.49
C TYR A 46 -26.05 -22.89 21.76
N LYS A 47 -25.35 -22.43 22.81
CA LYS A 47 -25.97 -21.88 24.01
C LYS A 47 -26.79 -20.65 23.69
N ASP A 48 -28.04 -20.57 24.18
CA ASP A 48 -28.81 -19.31 24.14
C ASP A 48 -28.32 -18.40 25.26
N LEU A 49 -28.21 -17.12 24.92
CA LEU A 49 -27.69 -16.06 25.78
C LEU A 49 -28.77 -15.04 26.07
N ASN A 50 -28.71 -14.47 27.26
CA ASN A 50 -29.56 -13.38 27.69
C ASN A 50 -28.84 -12.04 27.53
N VAL A 51 -29.64 -10.97 27.57
CA VAL A 51 -29.09 -9.60 27.66
C VAL A 51 -28.16 -9.53 28.88
N ASP A 52 -27.07 -8.77 28.76
CA ASP A 52 -25.99 -8.56 29.74
C ASP A 52 -25.06 -9.76 29.95
N ASP A 53 -25.29 -10.92 29.32
CA ASP A 53 -24.27 -11.96 29.27
C ASP A 53 -22.99 -11.43 28.62
N VAL A 54 -21.83 -11.80 29.16
CA VAL A 54 -20.52 -11.40 28.64
C VAL A 54 -19.91 -12.54 27.83
N VAL A 55 -19.83 -12.38 26.53
CA VAL A 55 -19.11 -13.30 25.63
C VAL A 55 -17.64 -12.89 25.58
N GLU A 56 -16.76 -13.82 25.86
CA GLU A 56 -15.31 -13.64 25.80
C GLU A 56 -14.70 -14.62 24.79
N VAL A 57 -13.88 -14.09 23.88
CA VAL A 57 -13.14 -14.89 22.91
C VAL A 57 -11.65 -14.67 23.14
N ASP A 58 -10.95 -15.72 23.54
CA ASP A 58 -9.51 -15.65 23.75
C ASP A 58 -8.75 -15.97 22.45
N PHE A 59 -8.10 -14.95 21.90
CA PHE A 59 -7.18 -15.06 20.77
C PHE A 59 -5.70 -15.14 21.21
N GLY A 60 -5.43 -15.26 22.50
CA GLY A 60 -4.07 -15.34 23.07
C GLY A 60 -3.38 -16.69 22.88
N TYR A 61 -4.09 -17.72 22.39
CA TYR A 61 -3.51 -19.05 22.15
C TYR A 61 -2.35 -19.01 21.16
N ASP A 62 -1.37 -19.91 21.34
CA ASP A 62 -0.25 -20.05 20.42
C ASP A 62 -0.71 -20.60 19.06
N ASP A 63 -0.18 -20.07 17.98
CA ASP A 63 -0.44 -20.63 16.65
C ASP A 63 0.42 -21.88 16.44
N GLU A 64 -0.18 -22.94 15.89
CA GLU A 64 0.49 -24.24 15.63
C GLU A 64 1.72 -24.08 14.72
N ASN A 65 1.67 -23.13 13.81
CA ASN A 65 2.69 -22.91 12.79
C ASN A 65 3.35 -21.52 12.92
N TYR A 66 3.50 -21.00 14.14
CA TYR A 66 4.07 -19.66 14.34
C TYR A 66 5.53 -19.54 13.89
N ASN A 67 6.25 -20.65 13.82
CA ASN A 67 7.67 -20.75 13.45
C ASN A 67 7.92 -21.16 11.99
N ASN A 68 6.89 -21.16 11.14
CA ASN A 68 7.05 -21.48 9.69
C ASN A 68 7.92 -20.49 8.93
N ILE A 69 8.16 -19.30 9.50
CA ILE A 69 9.06 -18.29 8.96
C ILE A 69 10.32 -18.28 9.82
N VAL A 70 11.48 -18.38 9.18
CA VAL A 70 12.79 -18.33 9.86
C VAL A 70 12.96 -17.00 10.55
N SER A 71 13.34 -17.03 11.82
CA SER A 71 13.65 -15.84 12.61
C SER A 71 14.97 -15.23 12.16
N ASN A 72 14.97 -13.92 11.86
CA ASN A 72 16.20 -13.21 11.50
C ASN A 72 16.26 -11.85 12.21
N PRO A 73 17.05 -11.74 13.31
CA PRO A 73 17.17 -10.52 14.11
C PRO A 73 18.00 -9.42 13.42
N ASP A 74 18.70 -9.71 12.34
CA ASP A 74 19.51 -8.73 11.61
C ASP A 74 18.65 -7.82 10.72
N ILE A 75 17.41 -8.24 10.40
CA ILE A 75 16.48 -7.42 9.64
C ILE A 75 15.99 -6.25 10.51
N LYS A 76 16.26 -5.03 10.03
CA LYS A 76 15.88 -3.80 10.73
C LYS A 76 14.62 -3.20 10.11
N PHE A 77 13.74 -2.69 10.97
CA PHE A 77 12.55 -1.91 10.61
C PHE A 77 12.20 -0.97 11.76
N GLY A 78 11.53 0.13 11.46
CA GLY A 78 11.02 1.04 12.48
C GLY A 78 9.62 0.61 12.93
N ILE A 79 9.36 0.55 14.24
CA ILE A 79 8.00 0.38 14.78
C ILE A 79 7.38 1.77 14.84
N VAL A 80 6.22 1.95 14.20
CA VAL A 80 5.47 3.21 14.16
C VAL A 80 4.30 3.19 15.13
N TYR A 81 3.64 2.03 15.24
CA TYR A 81 2.54 1.82 16.18
C TYR A 81 2.51 0.37 16.63
N GLU A 82 2.19 0.14 17.88
CA GLU A 82 2.01 -1.20 18.43
C GLU A 82 1.01 -1.18 19.59
N ASP A 83 0.13 -2.16 19.60
CA ASP A 83 -0.72 -2.52 20.73
C ASP A 83 -0.80 -4.07 20.86
N ASP A 84 -1.73 -4.57 21.68
CA ASP A 84 -1.91 -6.00 21.86
C ASP A 84 -2.35 -6.74 20.59
N TRP A 85 -2.91 -6.04 19.60
CA TRP A 85 -3.60 -6.60 18.43
C TRP A 85 -2.92 -6.32 17.11
N LEU A 86 -2.19 -5.23 17.03
CA LEU A 86 -1.59 -4.70 15.80
C LEU A 86 -0.13 -4.31 16.01
N LEU A 87 0.64 -4.43 14.94
CA LEU A 87 1.97 -3.86 14.77
C LEU A 87 2.02 -3.14 13.43
N ILE A 88 2.41 -1.88 13.40
CA ILE A 88 2.63 -1.11 12.17
C ILE A 88 4.08 -0.70 12.12
N VAL A 89 4.73 -1.04 11.01
CA VAL A 89 6.16 -0.81 10.83
C VAL A 89 6.45 0.05 9.61
N ASN A 90 7.56 0.79 9.66
CA ASN A 90 8.15 1.47 8.51
C ASN A 90 9.24 0.57 7.91
N LYS A 91 8.98 0.06 6.69
CA LYS A 91 9.89 -0.82 5.94
C LYS A 91 10.86 0.01 5.08
N GLY A 92 12.12 -0.30 5.12
CA GLY A 92 13.12 0.25 4.19
C GLY A 92 13.02 -0.31 2.77
N ALA A 93 13.73 0.28 1.83
CA ALA A 93 13.93 -0.24 0.47
C ALA A 93 14.76 -1.55 0.48
N ASN A 94 14.83 -2.24 -0.66
CA ASN A 94 15.58 -3.48 -0.87
C ASN A 94 15.20 -4.65 0.06
N LEU A 95 14.04 -4.58 0.73
CA LEU A 95 13.56 -5.60 1.66
C LEU A 95 12.22 -6.15 1.19
N PRO A 96 12.13 -7.42 0.72
CA PRO A 96 10.86 -8.04 0.41
C PRO A 96 10.01 -8.22 1.67
N VAL A 97 8.69 -8.14 1.55
CA VAL A 97 7.79 -8.28 2.71
C VAL A 97 7.64 -9.73 3.15
N HIS A 98 7.67 -10.68 2.22
CA HIS A 98 7.56 -12.12 2.47
C HIS A 98 8.81 -12.88 2.01
N PRO A 99 9.12 -14.03 2.63
CA PRO A 99 10.10 -14.97 2.11
C PRO A 99 9.74 -15.43 0.68
N SER A 100 10.75 -15.63 -0.13
CA SER A 100 10.64 -16.21 -1.47
C SER A 100 11.79 -17.19 -1.72
N LEU A 101 11.75 -17.91 -2.85
CA LEU A 101 12.79 -18.89 -3.19
C LEU A 101 14.21 -18.28 -3.14
N ASN A 102 14.35 -17.01 -3.55
CA ASN A 102 15.65 -16.31 -3.58
C ASN A 102 15.93 -15.48 -2.31
N HIS A 103 14.95 -15.36 -1.39
CA HIS A 103 15.02 -14.56 -0.17
C HIS A 103 14.28 -15.30 0.95
N TYR A 104 14.78 -16.50 1.29
CA TYR A 104 14.09 -17.38 2.24
C TYR A 104 14.14 -16.84 3.68
N ASP A 105 15.26 -16.24 4.05
CA ASP A 105 15.55 -15.73 5.39
C ASP A 105 15.76 -14.21 5.46
N ILE A 106 15.62 -13.51 4.33
CA ILE A 106 15.82 -12.05 4.21
C ILE A 106 14.54 -11.41 3.73
N SER A 107 13.58 -11.23 4.65
CA SER A 107 12.35 -10.48 4.40
C SER A 107 11.89 -9.77 5.67
N LEU A 108 11.00 -8.80 5.51
CA LEU A 108 10.36 -8.13 6.65
C LEU A 108 9.70 -9.15 7.59
N SER A 109 9.04 -10.18 7.04
CA SER A 109 8.41 -11.23 7.86
C SER A 109 9.40 -12.02 8.72
N ASN A 110 10.65 -12.21 8.25
CA ASN A 110 11.71 -12.85 9.06
C ASN A 110 12.13 -11.95 10.24
N GLY A 111 12.24 -10.64 10.01
CA GLY A 111 12.53 -9.68 11.08
C GLY A 111 11.39 -9.57 12.09
N ILE A 112 10.13 -9.55 11.62
CA ILE A 112 8.95 -9.53 12.50
C ILE A 112 8.86 -10.84 13.31
N ARG A 113 9.21 -12.00 12.71
CA ARG A 113 9.28 -13.25 13.46
C ARG A 113 10.29 -13.16 14.61
N ALA A 114 11.49 -12.62 14.36
CA ALA A 114 12.50 -12.41 15.39
C ALA A 114 12.02 -11.43 16.48
N TYR A 115 11.29 -10.41 16.08
CA TYR A 115 10.67 -9.48 17.03
C TYR A 115 9.61 -10.19 17.90
N PHE A 116 8.74 -11.00 17.31
CA PHE A 116 7.75 -11.77 18.04
C PHE A 116 8.38 -12.78 19.02
N ASP A 117 9.48 -13.44 18.61
CA ASP A 117 10.26 -14.32 19.50
C ASP A 117 10.81 -13.55 20.71
N LYS A 118 11.35 -12.35 20.47
CA LYS A 118 11.91 -11.47 21.53
C LYS A 118 10.85 -11.08 22.58
N ILE A 119 9.59 -10.83 22.14
CA ILE A 119 8.50 -10.44 23.05
C ILE A 119 7.67 -11.63 23.56
N GLY A 120 8.07 -12.87 23.25
CA GLY A 120 7.38 -14.09 23.66
C GLY A 120 6.02 -14.31 23.00
N LEU A 121 5.83 -13.78 21.78
CA LEU A 121 4.56 -13.88 21.05
C LEU A 121 4.60 -15.04 20.03
N ASN A 122 4.00 -16.17 20.36
CA ASN A 122 3.94 -17.37 19.51
C ASN A 122 2.82 -17.26 18.46
N LYS A 123 2.89 -16.23 17.63
CA LYS A 123 1.91 -15.95 16.56
C LYS A 123 2.55 -16.01 15.18
N THR A 124 1.81 -16.49 14.21
CA THR A 124 2.18 -16.39 12.80
C THR A 124 2.24 -14.91 12.39
N VAL A 125 3.23 -14.54 11.57
CA VAL A 125 3.33 -13.19 11.01
C VAL A 125 2.24 -13.01 9.95
N ARG A 126 1.26 -12.14 10.23
CA ARG A 126 0.09 -11.88 9.38
C ARG A 126 0.13 -10.48 8.84
N LEU A 127 0.66 -10.32 7.63
CA LEU A 127 0.61 -9.05 6.93
C LEU A 127 -0.83 -8.73 6.50
N VAL A 128 -1.27 -7.51 6.74
CA VAL A 128 -2.57 -6.99 6.28
C VAL A 128 -2.43 -6.41 4.89
N ASN A 129 -1.42 -5.56 4.66
CA ASN A 129 -1.07 -5.04 3.34
C ASN A 129 0.33 -5.50 2.91
N ARG A 130 0.61 -5.37 1.64
CA ARG A 130 1.91 -5.68 1.05
C ARG A 130 2.37 -4.49 0.21
N ILE A 131 3.68 -4.24 0.25
CA ILE A 131 4.36 -3.28 -0.63
C ILE A 131 5.52 -3.99 -1.32
N ASP A 132 5.98 -3.46 -2.44
CA ASP A 132 7.05 -4.07 -3.22
C ASP A 132 8.39 -4.08 -2.44
N LYS A 133 9.35 -4.88 -2.89
CA LYS A 133 10.68 -4.99 -2.29
C LYS A 133 11.32 -3.61 -2.09
N ASP A 134 11.26 -2.79 -3.14
CA ASP A 134 11.93 -1.49 -3.19
C ASP A 134 11.02 -0.31 -2.81
N THR A 135 9.73 -0.54 -2.58
CA THR A 135 8.82 0.44 -1.98
C THR A 135 9.10 0.53 -0.48
N THR A 136 9.24 1.74 0.02
CA THR A 136 9.40 2.04 1.45
C THR A 136 8.05 2.29 2.14
N GLY A 137 8.06 2.38 3.47
CA GLY A 137 6.92 2.89 4.23
C GLY A 137 6.09 1.85 4.96
N LEU A 138 4.82 2.18 5.22
CA LEU A 138 3.96 1.54 6.19
C LEU A 138 3.50 0.13 5.77
N VAL A 139 3.73 -0.82 6.67
CA VAL A 139 3.20 -2.18 6.59
C VAL A 139 2.46 -2.49 7.89
N VAL A 140 1.22 -2.95 7.78
CA VAL A 140 0.34 -3.32 8.89
C VAL A 140 0.37 -4.83 9.10
N ILE A 141 0.59 -5.25 10.33
CA ILE A 141 0.67 -6.65 10.77
C ILE A 141 -0.40 -6.88 11.83
N ALA A 142 -1.24 -7.89 11.61
CA ALA A 142 -2.18 -8.35 12.61
C ALA A 142 -1.53 -9.41 13.52
N LYS A 143 -1.69 -9.26 14.83
CA LYS A 143 -1.13 -10.21 15.80
C LYS A 143 -2.01 -11.45 15.98
N CYS A 144 -3.24 -11.49 15.42
CA CYS A 144 -4.09 -12.68 15.37
C CYS A 144 -4.95 -12.74 14.10
N GLU A 145 -5.55 -13.90 13.84
CA GLU A 145 -6.37 -14.17 12.66
C GLU A 145 -7.59 -13.25 12.58
N TYR A 146 -8.27 -13.02 13.71
CA TYR A 146 -9.47 -12.18 13.79
C TYR A 146 -9.21 -10.75 13.29
N ILE A 147 -8.13 -10.15 13.78
CA ILE A 147 -7.75 -8.78 13.37
C ILE A 147 -7.42 -8.72 11.88
N GLN A 148 -6.70 -9.74 11.37
CA GLN A 148 -6.41 -9.82 9.94
C GLN A 148 -7.69 -9.90 9.10
N GLU A 149 -8.64 -10.76 9.48
CA GLU A 149 -9.94 -10.89 8.78
C GLU A 149 -10.73 -9.57 8.80
N CYS A 150 -10.79 -8.89 9.95
CA CYS A 150 -11.48 -7.61 10.07
C CYS A 150 -10.87 -6.52 9.18
N LEU A 151 -9.54 -6.42 9.14
CA LEU A 151 -8.85 -5.41 8.32
C LEU A 151 -8.91 -5.73 6.83
N ILE A 152 -8.85 -7.01 6.44
CA ILE A 152 -9.09 -7.42 5.05
C ILE A 152 -10.51 -7.05 4.59
N LYS A 153 -11.52 -7.19 5.47
CA LYS A 153 -12.88 -6.75 5.18
C LYS A 153 -12.93 -5.24 4.91
N GLN A 154 -12.29 -4.43 5.76
CA GLN A 154 -12.19 -2.98 5.55
C GLN A 154 -11.41 -2.61 4.27
N MET A 155 -10.45 -3.44 3.84
CA MET A 155 -9.79 -3.25 2.54
C MET A 155 -10.73 -3.53 1.36
N ASN A 156 -11.59 -4.54 1.48
CA ASN A 156 -12.54 -4.92 0.43
C ASN A 156 -13.69 -3.93 0.26
N ASP A 157 -14.11 -3.26 1.33
CA ASP A 157 -15.15 -2.22 1.31
C ASP A 157 -14.57 -0.79 1.18
N ASN A 158 -13.26 -0.67 0.95
CA ASN A 158 -12.52 0.59 0.81
C ASN A 158 -12.51 1.52 2.03
N SER A 159 -12.91 1.04 3.21
CA SER A 159 -12.80 1.80 4.47
C SER A 159 -11.38 1.78 5.05
N PHE A 160 -10.53 0.84 4.60
CA PHE A 160 -9.09 0.87 4.87
C PHE A 160 -8.38 1.70 3.79
N ILE A 161 -7.96 2.91 4.13
CA ILE A 161 -7.31 3.85 3.22
C ILE A 161 -5.80 3.55 3.17
N LYS A 162 -5.26 3.51 1.95
CA LYS A 162 -3.82 3.42 1.66
C LYS A 162 -3.43 4.56 0.75
N GLU A 163 -2.56 5.42 1.22
CA GLU A 163 -1.99 6.50 0.41
C GLU A 163 -0.49 6.32 0.28
N TYR A 164 0.02 6.77 -0.85
CA TYR A 164 1.43 6.67 -1.22
C TYR A 164 1.92 8.02 -1.69
N ILE A 165 3.19 8.31 -1.42
CA ILE A 165 3.92 9.40 -2.07
C ILE A 165 4.82 8.78 -3.13
N ALA A 166 4.79 9.35 -4.33
CA ALA A 166 5.59 8.95 -5.46
C ALA A 166 6.28 10.16 -6.09
N ILE A 167 7.47 9.97 -6.66
CA ILE A 167 8.09 10.94 -7.56
C ILE A 167 8.01 10.37 -8.96
N ALA A 168 7.27 11.04 -9.83
CA ALA A 168 7.08 10.67 -11.23
C ALA A 168 7.88 11.60 -12.16
N ARG A 169 8.38 11.09 -13.27
CA ARG A 169 9.06 11.90 -14.32
C ARG A 169 8.05 12.74 -15.09
N GLY A 170 8.44 13.97 -15.42
CA GLY A 170 7.63 14.91 -16.19
C GLY A 170 6.58 15.65 -15.36
N LEU A 171 5.88 16.57 -16.01
CA LEU A 171 4.77 17.33 -15.45
C LEU A 171 3.49 16.49 -15.51
N VAL A 172 3.17 15.80 -14.41
CA VAL A 172 1.90 15.05 -14.24
C VAL A 172 0.75 16.06 -14.10
N ASP A 173 -0.45 15.73 -14.59
CA ASP A 173 -1.65 16.55 -14.39
C ASP A 173 -1.90 16.80 -12.89
N SER A 174 -2.59 17.90 -12.58
CA SER A 174 -2.83 18.32 -11.18
C SER A 174 -3.54 17.26 -10.34
N SER A 175 -4.46 16.52 -10.95
CA SER A 175 -5.16 15.37 -10.35
C SER A 175 -5.75 14.49 -11.43
N GLY A 176 -6.02 13.22 -11.09
CA GLY A 176 -6.68 12.30 -12.01
C GLY A 176 -6.94 10.94 -11.41
N VAL A 177 -7.61 10.12 -12.22
CA VAL A 177 -7.89 8.71 -11.94
C VAL A 177 -7.28 7.88 -13.06
N ILE A 178 -6.44 6.92 -12.71
CA ILE A 178 -5.91 5.92 -13.63
C ILE A 178 -6.70 4.64 -13.39
N ASP A 179 -7.60 4.32 -14.33
CA ASP A 179 -8.47 3.15 -14.28
C ASP A 179 -8.18 2.24 -15.49
N PHE A 180 -7.10 1.45 -15.35
CA PHE A 180 -6.68 0.52 -16.36
C PHE A 180 -6.36 -0.85 -15.74
N PRO A 181 -6.97 -1.95 -16.25
CA PRO A 181 -6.75 -3.27 -15.70
C PRO A 181 -5.32 -3.75 -15.91
N ILE A 182 -4.79 -4.48 -14.91
CA ILE A 182 -3.40 -4.93 -14.88
C ILE A 182 -3.33 -6.45 -14.96
N ALA A 183 -2.50 -6.95 -15.87
CA ALA A 183 -2.16 -8.37 -16.00
C ALA A 183 -0.67 -8.62 -15.80
N ARG A 184 -0.30 -9.90 -15.75
CA ARG A 184 1.09 -10.30 -15.90
C ARG A 184 1.52 -10.16 -17.36
N LYS A 185 2.67 -9.51 -17.60
CA LYS A 185 3.24 -9.38 -18.94
C LYS A 185 3.67 -10.75 -19.47
N ASP A 186 3.30 -11.05 -20.71
CA ASP A 186 3.67 -12.31 -21.35
C ASP A 186 5.20 -12.47 -21.40
N GLY A 187 5.66 -13.68 -21.11
CA GLY A 187 7.11 -13.98 -21.06
C GLY A 187 7.83 -13.48 -19.80
N SER A 188 7.19 -12.78 -18.89
CA SER A 188 7.80 -12.31 -17.65
C SER A 188 7.16 -12.93 -16.39
N ILE A 189 8.01 -13.32 -15.44
CA ILE A 189 7.56 -13.79 -14.13
C ILE A 189 7.24 -12.60 -13.20
N ILE A 190 7.93 -11.48 -13.38
CA ILE A 190 7.91 -10.33 -12.46
C ILE A 190 7.06 -9.18 -13.01
N GLU A 191 7.23 -8.83 -14.29
CA GLU A 191 6.62 -7.65 -14.87
C GLU A 191 5.09 -7.75 -14.98
N ARG A 192 4.45 -6.59 -14.85
CA ARG A 192 3.04 -6.38 -15.08
C ARG A 192 2.85 -5.38 -16.21
N CYS A 193 1.69 -5.39 -16.85
CA CYS A 193 1.33 -4.43 -17.89
C CYS A 193 -0.16 -4.12 -17.80
N VAL A 194 -0.57 -3.01 -18.40
CA VAL A 194 -1.98 -2.75 -18.68
C VAL A 194 -2.44 -3.72 -19.76
N ASP A 195 -3.53 -4.42 -19.51
CA ASP A 195 -4.15 -5.36 -20.45
C ASP A 195 -5.66 -5.27 -20.31
N LEU A 196 -6.31 -4.67 -21.31
CA LEU A 196 -7.75 -4.40 -21.31
C LEU A 196 -8.60 -5.66 -21.44
N VAL A 197 -8.02 -6.80 -21.81
CA VAL A 197 -8.75 -8.06 -22.08
C VAL A 197 -8.60 -9.03 -20.90
N ARG A 198 -7.37 -9.19 -20.38
CA ARG A 198 -7.04 -10.20 -19.37
C ARG A 198 -6.73 -9.59 -18.00
N GLY A 199 -6.63 -8.26 -17.92
CA GLY A 199 -6.24 -7.56 -16.71
C GLY A 199 -7.30 -7.64 -15.62
N GLU A 200 -6.81 -7.66 -14.38
CA GLU A 200 -7.65 -7.47 -13.20
C GLU A 200 -7.89 -5.98 -12.96
N ASN A 201 -9.10 -5.60 -12.59
CA ASN A 201 -9.45 -4.21 -12.29
C ASN A 201 -8.45 -3.55 -11.36
N ALA A 202 -7.95 -2.36 -11.74
CA ALA A 202 -6.96 -1.60 -11.00
C ALA A 202 -7.26 -0.11 -11.10
N ILE A 203 -7.48 0.56 -9.96
CA ILE A 203 -7.85 1.97 -9.89
C ILE A 203 -6.91 2.70 -8.95
N THR A 204 -6.27 3.75 -9.47
CA THR A 204 -5.36 4.64 -8.73
C THR A 204 -5.82 6.08 -8.89
N ASN A 205 -6.24 6.72 -7.80
CA ASN A 205 -6.47 8.16 -7.76
C ASN A 205 -5.15 8.86 -7.42
N TYR A 206 -4.90 10.03 -8.02
CA TYR A 206 -3.71 10.80 -7.71
C TYR A 206 -3.96 12.31 -7.68
N VAL A 207 -3.11 13.00 -6.93
CA VAL A 207 -3.03 14.47 -6.87
C VAL A 207 -1.54 14.84 -6.90
N ARG A 208 -1.16 15.73 -7.82
CA ARG A 208 0.19 16.30 -7.85
C ARG A 208 0.31 17.34 -6.73
N LEU A 209 1.25 17.12 -5.81
CA LEU A 209 1.51 18.01 -4.69
C LEU A 209 2.48 19.14 -5.08
N ASN A 210 3.49 18.83 -5.92
CA ASN A 210 4.50 19.78 -6.36
C ASN A 210 5.10 19.34 -7.70
N TYR A 211 5.78 20.27 -8.37
CA TYR A 211 6.54 20.01 -9.59
C TYR A 211 7.86 20.79 -9.56
N ASN A 212 8.95 20.09 -9.81
CA ASN A 212 10.26 20.70 -9.98
C ASN A 212 10.57 20.79 -11.50
N PRO A 213 10.55 21.99 -12.10
CA PRO A 213 10.80 22.16 -13.55
C PRO A 213 12.26 21.97 -13.95
N GLU A 214 13.21 22.13 -13.02
CA GLU A 214 14.64 21.96 -13.31
C GLU A 214 14.99 20.48 -13.49
N LEU A 215 14.38 19.60 -12.70
CA LEU A 215 14.58 18.16 -12.78
C LEU A 215 13.53 17.44 -13.63
N ASP A 216 12.48 18.15 -14.05
CA ASP A 216 11.31 17.63 -14.75
C ASP A 216 10.69 16.44 -14.00
N ILE A 217 10.36 16.64 -12.72
CA ILE A 217 9.75 15.64 -11.83
C ILE A 217 8.55 16.20 -11.08
N SER A 218 7.57 15.36 -10.83
CA SER A 218 6.36 15.67 -10.07
C SER A 218 6.32 14.87 -8.77
N LEU A 219 6.03 15.52 -7.64
CA LEU A 219 5.67 14.89 -6.37
C LEU A 219 4.17 14.61 -6.38
N VAL A 220 3.79 13.34 -6.24
CA VAL A 220 2.42 12.91 -6.42
C VAL A 220 1.96 12.08 -5.20
N LYS A 221 0.78 12.42 -4.68
CA LYS A 221 0.07 11.58 -3.72
C LYS A 221 -0.87 10.65 -4.47
N CYS A 222 -0.79 9.35 -4.21
CA CYS A 222 -1.62 8.33 -4.82
C CYS A 222 -2.50 7.65 -3.75
N ARG A 223 -3.81 7.49 -4.03
CA ARG A 223 -4.72 6.68 -3.23
C ARG A 223 -5.15 5.46 -4.02
N LEU A 224 -4.93 4.27 -3.43
CA LEU A 224 -5.27 3.00 -4.06
C LEU A 224 -6.68 2.55 -3.66
N LEU A 225 -7.58 2.36 -4.64
CA LEU A 225 -8.87 1.71 -4.46
C LEU A 225 -8.77 0.19 -4.67
N THR A 226 -7.73 -0.26 -5.33
CA THR A 226 -7.37 -1.67 -5.57
C THR A 226 -5.92 -1.91 -5.18
N GLY A 227 -5.47 -3.16 -5.08
CA GLY A 227 -4.09 -3.47 -4.65
C GLY A 227 -3.41 -4.49 -5.54
N ARG A 228 -3.25 -4.20 -6.85
CA ARG A 228 -2.54 -5.10 -7.78
C ARG A 228 -1.03 -4.98 -7.64
N THR A 229 -0.32 -6.05 -7.96
CA THR A 229 1.15 -6.05 -7.95
C THR A 229 1.68 -4.95 -8.87
N HIS A 230 2.60 -4.12 -8.35
CA HIS A 230 3.23 -3.01 -9.07
C HIS A 230 2.24 -1.93 -9.59
N GLN A 231 1.03 -1.82 -9.03
CA GLN A 231 -0.06 -1.04 -9.60
C GLN A 231 0.32 0.42 -9.90
N ILE A 232 0.81 1.18 -8.92
CA ILE A 232 1.21 2.59 -9.13
C ILE A 232 2.29 2.69 -10.20
N ARG A 233 3.29 1.83 -10.17
CA ARG A 233 4.42 1.79 -11.09
C ARG A 233 3.97 1.57 -12.52
N VAL A 234 3.12 0.56 -12.76
CA VAL A 234 2.54 0.23 -14.08
C VAL A 234 1.65 1.35 -14.57
N HIS A 235 0.78 1.88 -13.73
CA HIS A 235 -0.14 2.95 -14.08
C HIS A 235 0.60 4.22 -14.51
N PHE A 236 1.59 4.66 -13.72
CA PHE A 236 2.36 5.85 -14.05
C PHE A 236 3.25 5.66 -15.29
N ALA A 237 3.84 4.49 -15.47
CA ALA A 237 4.55 4.16 -16.70
C ALA A 237 3.62 4.16 -17.93
N TYR A 238 2.40 3.64 -17.79
CA TYR A 238 1.40 3.61 -18.87
C TYR A 238 0.98 5.02 -19.34
N ILE A 239 0.79 5.94 -18.39
CA ILE A 239 0.47 7.35 -18.70
C ILE A 239 1.71 8.18 -19.06
N ARG A 240 2.87 7.56 -19.32
CA ARG A 240 4.13 8.19 -19.74
C ARG A 240 4.83 9.02 -18.66
N HIS A 241 4.52 8.81 -17.40
CA HIS A 241 5.16 9.42 -16.24
C HIS A 241 5.75 8.37 -15.30
N PRO A 242 6.73 7.53 -15.72
CA PRO A 242 7.28 6.48 -14.89
C PRO A 242 7.90 7.04 -13.61
N LEU A 243 7.93 6.24 -12.55
CA LEU A 243 8.49 6.68 -11.28
C LEU A 243 10.00 6.83 -11.37
N LEU A 244 10.53 7.83 -10.69
CA LEU A 244 11.96 8.07 -10.56
C LEU A 244 12.64 6.87 -9.89
N GLY A 245 13.78 6.42 -10.40
CA GLY A 245 14.53 5.28 -9.87
C GLY A 245 13.88 3.90 -10.09
N ASP A 246 12.77 3.81 -10.85
CA ASP A 246 12.15 2.52 -11.16
C ASP A 246 12.93 1.78 -12.25
N SER A 247 13.71 0.77 -11.86
CA SER A 247 14.52 -0.03 -12.78
C SER A 247 13.73 -0.96 -13.69
N LEU A 248 12.46 -1.24 -13.36
CA LEU A 248 11.62 -2.18 -14.11
C LEU A 248 10.72 -1.50 -15.14
N TYR A 249 10.19 -0.31 -14.80
CA TYR A 249 9.22 0.44 -15.62
C TYR A 249 9.74 1.81 -16.05
N GLY A 250 10.97 2.18 -15.67
CA GLY A 250 11.60 3.45 -16.09
C GLY A 250 11.88 3.50 -17.60
N LEU A 251 11.98 4.70 -18.15
CA LEU A 251 12.23 4.93 -19.58
C LEU A 251 13.58 4.38 -20.08
N GLU A 252 14.54 4.17 -19.18
CA GLU A 252 15.91 3.70 -19.50
C GLU A 252 15.99 2.19 -19.70
N SER A 253 15.03 1.43 -19.19
CA SER A 253 14.91 0.01 -19.53
C SER A 253 14.33 -0.08 -20.94
N GLY A 254 15.19 -0.26 -21.95
CA GLY A 254 14.83 -0.35 -23.38
C GLY A 254 13.79 -1.40 -23.77
N SER A 255 12.91 -1.73 -22.89
CA SER A 255 11.70 -2.53 -23.07
C SER A 255 10.66 -1.64 -23.68
N SER A 256 10.62 -1.59 -25.01
CA SER A 256 9.61 -0.89 -25.77
C SER A 256 8.21 -1.23 -25.25
N CYS A 257 7.56 -0.28 -24.54
CA CYS A 257 6.12 -0.31 -24.36
C CYS A 257 5.36 -0.25 -25.70
N ASN A 258 6.08 -0.08 -26.81
CA ASN A 258 5.54 -0.04 -28.16
C ASN A 258 5.06 -1.41 -28.71
N ALA A 259 5.33 -2.52 -28.02
CA ALA A 259 4.94 -3.84 -28.55
C ALA A 259 3.57 -4.34 -28.08
N LEU A 260 2.88 -3.62 -27.15
CA LEU A 260 1.63 -4.11 -26.57
C LEU A 260 0.42 -3.19 -26.77
N CYS A 261 0.61 -1.98 -27.31
CA CYS A 261 -0.49 -1.17 -27.81
C CYS A 261 -0.66 -1.47 -29.30
N GLY A 262 -1.30 -2.58 -29.61
CA GLY A 262 -1.81 -2.81 -30.98
C GLY A 262 -2.73 -1.65 -31.36
N GLY A 263 -2.28 -0.75 -32.23
CA GLY A 263 -3.14 0.10 -33.02
C GLY A 263 -3.48 1.50 -32.48
N PHE A 264 -2.49 2.32 -32.15
CA PHE A 264 -2.64 3.77 -32.38
C PHE A 264 -1.44 4.22 -33.22
N GLY A 265 -1.71 4.44 -34.51
CA GLY A 265 -0.72 4.86 -35.48
C GLY A 265 -0.13 6.21 -35.13
N ASP A 266 1.20 6.28 -35.15
CA ASP A 266 1.94 7.52 -35.27
C ASP A 266 1.52 8.26 -36.51
N ASN A 267 0.70 9.30 -36.38
CA ASN A 267 0.63 10.36 -37.39
C ASN A 267 1.29 11.58 -36.81
N GLY A 268 2.62 11.61 -37.05
CA GLY A 268 3.41 12.80 -36.86
C GLY A 268 2.88 13.92 -37.76
N LEU A 269 2.51 15.04 -37.18
CA LEU A 269 2.26 16.30 -37.84
C LEU A 269 3.57 17.00 -38.10
N CYS A 270 4.13 16.82 -39.31
CA CYS A 270 4.97 17.81 -39.96
C CYS A 270 4.22 18.36 -41.15
N GLY A 271 4.09 19.70 -41.20
CA GLY A 271 3.25 20.44 -42.11
C GLY A 271 3.57 20.31 -43.61
N GLY A 272 2.56 20.58 -44.40
CA GLY A 272 2.63 20.77 -45.84
C GLY A 272 1.24 20.87 -46.40
N ALA A 273 0.89 22.04 -46.87
CA ALA A 273 -0.38 22.39 -47.48
C ALA A 273 -0.68 21.59 -48.78
N GLY A 274 -1.95 21.31 -49.03
CA GLY A 274 -2.43 20.78 -50.31
C GLY A 274 -3.89 20.31 -50.26
N ASP A 275 -4.76 21.13 -50.81
CA ASP A 275 -6.19 20.92 -51.05
C ASP A 275 -6.51 19.64 -51.82
N SER A 276 -7.57 18.94 -51.46
CA SER A 276 -8.72 18.66 -52.38
C SER A 276 -9.71 17.65 -51.79
N ASP A 277 -10.96 18.00 -52.02
CA ASP A 277 -12.24 17.34 -51.76
C ASP A 277 -12.35 15.82 -52.02
N ASN A 278 -13.13 15.15 -51.21
CA ASN A 278 -14.35 14.38 -51.48
C ASN A 278 -14.55 13.15 -50.55
N GLY A 279 -15.68 13.15 -49.89
CA GLY A 279 -16.57 11.99 -49.91
C GLY A 279 -16.69 11.12 -48.69
N SER A 280 -17.69 11.47 -47.88
CA SER A 280 -18.71 10.57 -47.29
C SER A 280 -18.34 9.37 -46.40
N ASP A 281 -18.95 9.43 -45.21
CA ASP A 281 -19.55 8.32 -44.43
C ASP A 281 -18.64 7.17 -43.96
N LEU A 282 -18.31 7.24 -42.70
CA LEU A 282 -18.38 6.22 -41.65
C LEU A 282 -17.78 6.78 -40.34
N ARG A 283 -18.55 7.68 -39.74
CA ARG A 283 -18.29 8.12 -38.35
C ARG A 283 -19.52 7.74 -37.53
N GLU A 284 -19.50 6.56 -37.01
CA GLU A 284 -20.23 6.20 -35.79
C GLU A 284 -19.61 4.91 -35.25
N GLU A 285 -19.52 4.86 -33.90
CA GLU A 285 -19.00 3.78 -33.07
C GLU A 285 -17.48 3.66 -32.93
N LEU A 286 -16.94 4.47 -32.01
CA LEU A 286 -15.93 4.15 -31.01
C LEU A 286 -15.54 5.43 -30.23
N SER A 287 -16.50 6.11 -29.63
CA SER A 287 -16.26 7.10 -28.59
C SER A 287 -16.32 6.41 -27.21
N GLY A 288 -15.31 5.64 -26.92
CA GLY A 288 -14.99 5.26 -25.53
C GLY A 288 -14.45 6.52 -24.86
N ALA A 289 -15.32 7.30 -24.25
CA ALA A 289 -14.98 8.50 -23.53
C ALA A 289 -14.00 8.16 -22.39
N VAL A 290 -12.79 8.68 -22.48
CA VAL A 290 -11.91 8.87 -21.31
C VAL A 290 -12.60 9.96 -20.48
N SER A 291 -13.44 9.56 -19.54
CA SER A 291 -14.00 10.48 -18.57
C SER A 291 -12.91 10.81 -17.55
N ILE A 292 -12.19 11.88 -17.79
CA ILE A 292 -11.42 12.57 -16.77
C ILE A 292 -12.45 13.24 -15.85
N GLY A 293 -12.84 12.53 -14.81
CA GLY A 293 -13.69 13.09 -13.76
C GLY A 293 -12.88 14.13 -12.98
N VAL A 294 -13.06 15.40 -13.30
CA VAL A 294 -12.64 16.50 -12.44
C VAL A 294 -13.54 16.46 -11.22
N ILE A 295 -13.00 16.08 -10.08
CA ILE A 295 -13.69 16.21 -8.81
C ILE A 295 -13.52 17.67 -8.39
N ASP A 296 -14.61 18.46 -8.42
CA ASP A 296 -14.64 19.80 -7.91
C ASP A 296 -14.19 19.85 -6.43
N SER A 297 -13.32 20.80 -6.14
CA SER A 297 -12.62 20.99 -4.86
C SER A 297 -13.51 21.54 -3.72
N GLU A 298 -14.85 21.48 -3.82
CA GLU A 298 -15.74 22.14 -2.86
C GLU A 298 -16.40 21.23 -1.81
N ASN A 299 -16.06 19.92 -1.73
CA ASN A 299 -16.63 19.03 -0.70
C ASN A 299 -15.56 18.23 0.07
N VAL A 300 -14.52 18.91 0.55
CA VAL A 300 -13.61 18.38 1.59
C VAL A 300 -13.50 19.39 2.71
N SER A 301 -14.63 19.73 3.31
CA SER A 301 -14.68 20.37 4.62
C SER A 301 -15.37 19.37 5.54
N ASP A 302 -14.63 18.84 6.46
CA ASP A 302 -14.95 18.29 7.77
C ASP A 302 -14.20 16.97 8.05
N VAL A 303 -12.89 17.05 8.19
CA VAL A 303 -12.13 16.25 9.17
C VAL A 303 -10.80 17.00 9.43
N HIS A 304 -10.86 18.15 10.03
CA HIS A 304 -9.73 18.77 10.72
C HIS A 304 -10.04 18.72 12.20
N ASP A 305 -9.31 17.88 12.91
CA ASP A 305 -8.83 18.00 14.27
C ASP A 305 -8.57 16.61 14.85
N VAL A 306 -7.42 16.01 14.52
CA VAL A 306 -6.85 14.92 15.32
C VAL A 306 -5.35 15.17 15.48
N ILE A 307 -4.99 15.38 16.70
CA ILE A 307 -3.73 15.62 17.37
C ILE A 307 -2.54 14.93 16.67
N TYR A 308 -1.61 15.75 16.17
CA TYR A 308 -0.29 15.33 15.72
C TYR A 308 0.58 14.96 16.93
N GLY A 309 0.76 13.67 17.17
CA GLY A 309 1.81 13.16 18.05
C GLY A 309 3.14 13.24 17.32
N GLU A 310 4.04 14.12 17.77
CA GLU A 310 5.40 14.19 17.27
C GLU A 310 6.18 12.93 17.66
N VAL A 311 6.48 12.07 16.68
CA VAL A 311 7.50 11.03 16.83
C VAL A 311 8.71 11.48 16.05
N SER A 312 9.61 12.16 16.73
CA SER A 312 10.96 12.46 16.23
C SER A 312 11.84 11.23 16.39
N VAL A 313 12.11 10.51 15.31
CA VAL A 313 13.18 9.52 15.26
C VAL A 313 14.39 10.23 14.64
N GLY A 314 15.31 10.70 15.48
CA GLY A 314 16.60 11.24 15.05
C GLY A 314 17.45 10.13 14.45
N VAL A 315 17.80 10.24 13.19
CA VAL A 315 18.92 9.52 12.58
C VAL A 315 20.06 10.49 12.45
N ASP A 316 21.09 10.26 13.26
CA ASP A 316 22.34 11.04 13.29
C ASP A 316 23.18 10.68 12.05
N LEU A 317 23.26 11.59 11.07
CA LEU A 317 24.15 11.51 9.90
C LEU A 317 25.33 12.46 10.08
N ASN A 318 26.11 12.28 11.13
CA ASN A 318 27.41 12.96 11.26
C ASN A 318 28.55 12.04 10.82
N GLY A 319 29.04 12.27 9.63
CA GLY A 319 30.20 11.59 9.07
C GLY A 319 30.66 12.14 7.73
N VAL A 320 30.85 13.47 7.60
CA VAL A 320 31.55 14.04 6.44
C VAL A 320 32.75 14.84 6.92
N MET A 321 33.92 14.40 6.51
CA MET A 321 35.21 15.08 6.69
C MET A 321 35.28 16.39 5.89
N PRO A 322 35.88 17.47 6.41
CA PRO A 322 36.08 18.71 5.69
C PRO A 322 37.36 18.65 4.84
N GLY A 323 37.21 18.89 3.55
CA GLY A 323 38.34 19.06 2.65
C GLY A 323 37.99 18.76 1.20
N ALA A 324 37.27 19.64 0.52
CA ALA A 324 37.16 19.60 -0.93
C ALA A 324 37.26 20.99 -1.54
N LEU A 325 38.13 21.08 -2.50
CA LEU A 325 38.38 22.20 -3.40
C LEU A 325 37.08 22.69 -4.04
N SER A 326 36.86 24.01 -4.03
CA SER A 326 35.77 24.66 -4.76
C SER A 326 36.02 24.57 -6.28
N VAL A 327 35.54 23.51 -6.88
CA VAL A 327 35.24 23.47 -8.30
C VAL A 327 33.81 24.01 -8.40
N GLY A 328 33.58 25.07 -9.18
CA GLY A 328 32.25 25.64 -9.40
C GLY A 328 31.36 24.64 -10.11
N VAL A 329 30.70 23.77 -9.31
CA VAL A 329 29.69 22.85 -9.81
C VAL A 329 28.42 23.66 -10.01
N ASN A 330 27.87 23.63 -11.22
CA ASN A 330 26.61 24.29 -11.54
C ASN A 330 25.48 23.70 -10.66
N LYS A 331 24.62 24.56 -10.11
CA LYS A 331 23.46 24.12 -9.28
C LYS A 331 22.66 23.00 -9.94
N TYR A 332 22.47 23.08 -11.27
CA TYR A 332 21.81 22.08 -12.08
C TYR A 332 22.47 20.69 -12.02
N ASP A 333 23.82 20.64 -12.04
CA ASP A 333 24.57 19.37 -11.97
C ASP A 333 24.48 18.74 -10.57
N VAL A 334 24.42 19.56 -9.51
CA VAL A 334 24.24 19.09 -8.13
C VAL A 334 22.84 18.49 -7.92
N GLU A 335 21.81 19.16 -8.42
CA GLU A 335 20.42 18.73 -8.29
C GLU A 335 20.14 17.46 -9.12
N LYS A 336 20.69 17.38 -10.34
CA LYS A 336 20.62 16.17 -11.17
C LYS A 336 21.33 14.98 -10.48
N SER A 337 22.49 15.21 -9.86
CA SER A 337 23.18 14.16 -9.10
C SER A 337 22.40 13.72 -7.86
N ARG A 338 21.56 14.58 -7.25
CA ARG A 338 20.67 14.22 -6.15
C ARG A 338 19.54 13.29 -6.59
N ALA A 339 18.93 13.54 -7.76
CA ALA A 339 17.93 12.64 -8.33
C ALA A 339 18.51 11.25 -8.63
N ASP A 340 19.78 11.19 -9.05
CA ASP A 340 20.50 9.93 -9.30
C ASP A 340 20.86 9.16 -8.00
N LEU A 341 20.79 9.81 -6.83
CA LEU A 341 20.96 9.13 -5.53
C LEU A 341 19.80 8.22 -5.15
N ILE A 342 18.65 8.36 -5.81
CA ILE A 342 17.53 7.42 -5.63
C ILE A 342 17.81 6.16 -6.43
N ASN A 343 18.38 5.16 -5.77
CA ASN A 343 18.77 3.87 -6.38
C ASN A 343 17.64 2.81 -6.33
N HIS A 344 16.44 3.20 -5.99
CA HIS A 344 15.23 2.38 -5.97
C HIS A 344 14.04 3.23 -6.44
N GLN A 345 12.89 2.59 -6.74
CA GLN A 345 11.70 3.34 -7.11
C GLN A 345 11.30 4.36 -6.02
N ALA A 346 11.14 5.61 -6.41
CA ALA A 346 10.69 6.66 -5.52
C ALA A 346 9.19 6.51 -5.20
N LEU A 347 8.88 5.54 -4.35
CA LEU A 347 7.54 5.18 -3.92
C LEU A 347 7.53 4.81 -2.44
N GLN A 348 6.72 5.51 -1.66
CA GLN A 348 6.56 5.31 -0.23
C GLN A 348 5.10 5.07 0.12
N SER A 349 4.80 4.00 0.85
CA SER A 349 3.51 3.79 1.53
C SER A 349 3.44 4.78 2.69
N ASP A 350 2.79 5.91 2.45
CA ASP A 350 2.88 7.10 3.27
C ASP A 350 1.84 7.10 4.40
N ARG A 351 0.59 6.74 4.09
CA ARG A 351 -0.51 6.79 5.05
C ARG A 351 -1.35 5.53 5.03
N VAL A 352 -1.71 5.07 6.23
CA VAL A 352 -2.74 4.07 6.45
C VAL A 352 -3.77 4.61 7.43
N CYS A 353 -5.07 4.51 7.07
CA CYS A 353 -6.16 4.92 7.93
C CYS A 353 -7.24 3.85 7.92
N PHE A 354 -7.67 3.39 9.10
CA PHE A 354 -8.64 2.32 9.28
C PHE A 354 -9.29 2.37 10.67
N ILE A 355 -10.39 1.64 10.85
CA ILE A 355 -11.02 1.49 12.16
C ILE A 355 -10.39 0.30 12.88
N HIS A 356 -9.85 0.53 14.08
CA HIS A 356 -9.29 -0.55 14.90
C HIS A 356 -10.39 -1.56 15.28
N PRO A 357 -10.23 -2.86 14.96
CA PRO A 357 -11.31 -3.84 15.11
C PRO A 357 -11.85 -4.00 16.54
N ILE A 358 -11.01 -3.79 17.54
CA ILE A 358 -11.37 -3.96 18.94
C ILE A 358 -11.86 -2.63 19.57
N SER A 359 -11.00 -1.63 19.58
CA SER A 359 -11.31 -0.35 20.24
C SER A 359 -12.31 0.52 19.49
N LYS A 360 -12.60 0.18 18.22
CA LYS A 360 -13.45 0.94 17.28
C LYS A 360 -12.97 2.38 17.02
N LYS A 361 -11.77 2.72 17.48
CA LYS A 361 -11.14 4.03 17.22
C LYS A 361 -10.52 4.05 15.82
N VAL A 362 -10.50 5.22 15.23
CA VAL A 362 -9.76 5.45 13.98
C VAL A 362 -8.27 5.42 14.29
N ILE A 363 -7.53 4.60 13.58
CA ILE A 363 -6.08 4.61 13.51
C ILE A 363 -5.73 5.32 12.21
N ASP A 364 -5.07 6.45 12.30
CA ASP A 364 -4.63 7.27 11.16
C ASP A 364 -3.15 7.58 11.34
N ILE A 365 -2.32 6.96 10.55
CA ILE A 365 -0.86 7.07 10.64
C ILE A 365 -0.34 7.54 9.30
N CYS A 366 0.38 8.66 9.33
CA CYS A 366 1.03 9.26 8.17
C CYS A 366 2.52 9.45 8.46
N LEU A 367 3.37 9.06 7.54
CA LEU A 367 4.80 9.35 7.61
C LEU A 367 5.06 10.78 7.16
N LYS A 368 6.11 11.39 7.67
CA LYS A 368 6.56 12.70 7.16
C LYS A 368 7.26 12.50 5.82
N ILE A 369 6.99 13.40 4.87
CA ILE A 369 7.79 13.52 3.66
C ILE A 369 9.08 14.22 4.07
N ASP A 370 10.17 13.50 4.16
CA ASP A 370 11.48 14.01 4.56
C ASP A 370 12.62 13.44 3.69
N GLY A 371 13.86 13.78 4.05
CA GLY A 371 15.02 13.34 3.30
C GLY A 371 14.98 13.73 1.83
N ILE A 372 15.42 12.83 0.95
CA ILE A 372 15.57 13.08 -0.49
C ILE A 372 14.25 13.52 -1.17
N TYR A 373 13.08 13.04 -0.70
CA TYR A 373 11.78 13.43 -1.26
C TYR A 373 11.50 14.91 -1.05
N LYS A 374 11.89 15.47 0.09
CA LYS A 374 11.72 16.88 0.41
C LYS A 374 12.78 17.73 -0.30
N GLU A 375 14.04 17.30 -0.25
CA GLU A 375 15.19 18.02 -0.83
C GLU A 375 15.08 18.25 -2.34
N LEU A 376 14.39 17.36 -3.08
CA LEU A 376 14.18 17.48 -4.53
C LEU A 376 13.12 18.54 -4.90
N PHE A 377 12.37 19.07 -3.93
CA PHE A 377 11.28 20.02 -4.17
C PHE A 377 11.41 21.33 -3.36
N GLU A 378 12.47 21.49 -2.56
CA GLU A 378 12.90 22.72 -1.90
C GLU A 378 14.00 23.43 -2.72
#